data_0931e7da0a97d2061391bf6808eb1739
#
_entry.id   0931e7da0a97d2061391bf6808eb1739
#
_cell.length_a   1.000
_cell.length_b   1.000
_cell.length_c   1.000
_cell.angle_alpha   90.00
_cell.angle_beta   90.00
_cell.angle_gamma   90.00
#
_symmetry.space_group_name_H-M   'P 1'
#
loop_
_entity.id
_entity.type
_entity.pdbx_description
1 polymer ?
#
loop_
_entity_poly.entity_id
_entity_poly.type
_entity_poly.pdbx_seq_one_letter_code
_entity_poly.pdbx_strand_id
1 'polypeptide(L)'
;MKKKIRAIQYGVGPIGASIAKLMREKQAIEIIGAIDLDPAKAERDLGEVVGASDGPWGVKVFADAQEALDLNADVVIHSTSSSLGEVMGQLLACLEAQSCIVSTCEELSYPFRTHPELAAKLDAAAKEWGVALVGTGVNPGFVMDKLVVTLAAVSQRIEQAKALRIVDASKRRIPLQKKIGAGMTVDEFRAQVKAGVIKHVGLPESVAMVADSLNLPVETISETIEPKVATERVATEYITVEKGQAAGVHQIGRGLSKDGKELVYLELQMYVGAKDPSDTITLTGH
;
A
#
# COMPACT_ATOMS: atom_id res chain seq x y z
N MET A 1 32.53 -14.32 2.24
CA MET A 1 31.44 -13.31 2.39
C MET A 1 30.11 -14.00 2.05
N LYS A 2 29.01 -13.70 2.78
CA LYS A 2 27.69 -14.18 2.35
C LYS A 2 27.34 -13.52 1.01
N LYS A 3 26.76 -14.28 0.06
CA LYS A 3 26.26 -13.76 -1.22
C LYS A 3 25.22 -12.68 -0.91
N LYS A 4 25.34 -11.49 -1.52
CA LYS A 4 24.32 -10.43 -1.42
C LYS A 4 23.09 -10.82 -2.22
N ILE A 5 21.92 -10.35 -1.78
CA ILE A 5 20.66 -10.45 -2.50
C ILE A 5 20.69 -9.40 -3.62
N ARG A 6 20.58 -9.83 -4.86
CA ARG A 6 20.53 -8.96 -6.04
C ARG A 6 19.11 -8.46 -6.26
N ALA A 7 18.90 -7.16 -6.19
CA ALA A 7 17.57 -6.55 -6.24
C ALA A 7 17.44 -5.60 -7.42
N ILE A 8 16.25 -5.59 -8.04
CA ILE A 8 15.82 -4.56 -9.00
C ILE A 8 14.70 -3.74 -8.35
N GLN A 9 14.78 -2.41 -8.47
CA GLN A 9 13.68 -1.51 -8.10
C GLN A 9 12.79 -1.27 -9.31
N TYR A 10 11.54 -1.75 -9.28
CA TYR A 10 10.56 -1.52 -10.33
C TYR A 10 9.58 -0.41 -9.91
N GLY A 11 9.62 0.71 -10.62
CA GLY A 11 8.96 1.97 -10.27
C GLY A 11 9.82 2.83 -9.35
N VAL A 12 10.29 3.97 -9.88
CA VAL A 12 11.11 4.96 -9.17
C VAL A 12 10.28 6.23 -8.92
N GLY A 13 9.02 6.03 -8.54
CA GLY A 13 8.16 7.07 -7.97
C GLY A 13 8.59 7.42 -6.55
N PRO A 14 7.86 8.29 -5.85
CA PRO A 14 8.24 8.71 -4.49
C PRO A 14 8.42 7.56 -3.49
N ILE A 15 7.59 6.52 -3.60
CA ILE A 15 7.69 5.33 -2.74
C ILE A 15 8.90 4.49 -3.14
N GLY A 16 9.04 4.14 -4.43
CA GLY A 16 10.18 3.36 -4.92
C GLY A 16 11.51 4.04 -4.67
N ALA A 17 11.60 5.37 -4.85
CA ALA A 17 12.80 6.14 -4.52
C ALA A 17 13.17 6.04 -3.02
N SER A 18 12.18 6.10 -2.13
CA SER A 18 12.41 5.94 -0.69
C SER A 18 12.86 4.52 -0.35
N ILE A 19 12.27 3.50 -0.98
CA ILE A 19 12.67 2.10 -0.80
C ILE A 19 14.08 1.87 -1.32
N ALA A 20 14.42 2.39 -2.51
CA ALA A 20 15.77 2.27 -3.08
C ALA A 20 16.84 2.85 -2.14
N LYS A 21 16.58 4.02 -1.53
CA LYS A 21 17.48 4.62 -0.52
C LYS A 21 17.67 3.69 0.68
N LEU A 22 16.59 3.14 1.22
CA LEU A 22 16.66 2.20 2.34
C LEU A 22 17.38 0.89 1.97
N MET A 23 17.16 0.36 0.77
CA MET A 23 17.91 -0.82 0.29
C MET A 23 19.41 -0.55 0.21
N ARG A 24 19.81 0.64 -0.27
CA ARG A 24 21.22 1.06 -0.37
C ARG A 24 21.96 1.00 0.96
N GLU A 25 21.27 1.26 2.07
CA GLU A 25 21.82 1.19 3.42
C GLU A 25 22.03 -0.26 3.92
N LYS A 26 21.41 -1.25 3.27
CA LYS A 26 21.47 -2.65 3.72
C LYS A 26 22.66 -3.38 3.13
N GLN A 27 23.62 -3.81 3.96
CA GLN A 27 24.82 -4.53 3.52
C GLN A 27 24.52 -5.85 2.80
N ALA A 28 23.37 -6.48 3.10
CA ALA A 28 22.95 -7.74 2.49
C ALA A 28 22.30 -7.59 1.12
N ILE A 29 21.99 -6.37 0.67
CA ILE A 29 21.31 -6.10 -0.59
C ILE A 29 22.27 -5.39 -1.55
N GLU A 30 22.17 -5.76 -2.83
CA GLU A 30 22.86 -5.11 -3.95
C GLU A 30 21.79 -4.72 -4.98
N ILE A 31 21.58 -3.42 -5.18
CA ILE A 31 20.70 -2.95 -6.24
C ILE A 31 21.47 -3.02 -7.55
N ILE A 32 20.99 -3.84 -8.51
CA ILE A 32 21.67 -4.10 -9.77
C ILE A 32 21.03 -3.40 -10.96
N GLY A 33 19.81 -2.85 -10.79
CA GLY A 33 19.07 -2.12 -11.80
C GLY A 33 17.82 -1.49 -11.23
N ALA A 34 17.23 -0.58 -11.98
CA ALA A 34 15.89 -0.05 -11.70
C ALA A 34 15.11 0.06 -13.00
N ILE A 35 13.77 0.10 -12.91
CA ILE A 35 12.85 0.21 -14.05
C ILE A 35 11.92 1.40 -13.80
N ASP A 36 11.85 2.33 -14.75
CA ASP A 36 10.84 3.41 -14.74
C ASP A 36 10.59 3.88 -16.18
N LEU A 37 9.32 3.99 -16.56
CA LEU A 37 8.90 4.41 -17.90
C LEU A 37 9.01 5.92 -18.15
N ASP A 38 9.26 6.72 -17.11
CA ASP A 38 9.39 8.17 -17.21
C ASP A 38 10.69 8.53 -17.97
N PRO A 39 10.61 9.16 -19.16
CA PRO A 39 11.80 9.53 -19.94
C PRO A 39 12.78 10.45 -19.19
N ALA A 40 12.30 11.17 -18.18
CA ALA A 40 13.15 12.03 -17.35
C ALA A 40 14.05 11.23 -16.38
N LYS A 41 13.77 9.96 -16.19
CA LYS A 41 14.50 9.05 -15.29
C LYS A 41 15.24 7.95 -16.04
N ALA A 42 14.64 7.44 -17.12
CA ALA A 42 15.22 6.37 -17.93
C ALA A 42 16.63 6.73 -18.42
N GLU A 43 17.48 5.71 -18.53
CA GLU A 43 18.89 5.79 -18.95
C GLU A 43 19.81 6.54 -17.99
N ARG A 44 19.31 7.05 -16.86
CA ARG A 44 20.09 7.77 -15.85
C ARG A 44 20.52 6.83 -14.71
N ASP A 45 21.46 7.33 -13.90
CA ASP A 45 21.86 6.66 -12.66
C ASP A 45 20.77 6.75 -11.60
N LEU A 46 20.48 5.63 -10.92
CA LEU A 46 19.43 5.58 -9.89
C LEU A 46 19.73 6.52 -8.71
N GLY A 47 21.00 6.64 -8.28
CA GLY A 47 21.40 7.55 -7.20
C GLY A 47 21.06 9.00 -7.54
N GLU A 48 21.29 9.44 -8.79
CA GLU A 48 20.90 10.77 -9.26
C GLU A 48 19.38 10.95 -9.29
N VAL A 49 18.65 9.97 -9.85
CA VAL A 49 17.18 10.01 -9.97
C VAL A 49 16.52 10.10 -8.61
N VAL A 50 17.01 9.39 -7.60
CA VAL A 50 16.45 9.44 -6.24
C VAL A 50 16.97 10.64 -5.43
N GLY A 51 17.91 11.42 -5.96
CA GLY A 51 18.53 12.55 -5.25
C GLY A 51 19.34 12.07 -4.06
N ALA A 52 20.24 11.12 -4.29
CA ALA A 52 21.13 10.60 -3.27
C ALA A 52 22.22 11.64 -2.92
N SER A 53 22.52 11.79 -1.62
CA SER A 53 23.56 12.73 -1.15
C SER A 53 24.98 12.21 -1.36
N ASP A 54 25.15 10.90 -1.58
CA ASP A 54 26.41 10.22 -1.82
C ASP A 54 26.80 10.12 -3.32
N GLY A 55 26.02 10.78 -4.19
CA GLY A 55 26.27 10.84 -5.63
C GLY A 55 25.74 9.63 -6.41
N PRO A 56 26.26 9.41 -7.64
CA PRO A 56 25.84 8.28 -8.47
C PRO A 56 26.13 6.93 -7.83
N TRP A 57 25.22 5.97 -8.05
CA TRP A 57 25.36 4.61 -7.48
C TRP A 57 25.94 3.59 -8.46
N GLY A 58 26.12 3.94 -9.73
CA GLY A 58 26.50 3.02 -10.80
C GLY A 58 25.36 2.06 -11.18
N VAL A 59 24.11 2.42 -10.90
CA VAL A 59 22.93 1.60 -11.14
C VAL A 59 22.06 2.27 -12.19
N LYS A 60 21.88 1.64 -13.35
CA LYS A 60 21.08 2.16 -14.46
C LYS A 60 19.58 2.05 -14.16
N VAL A 61 18.81 3.08 -14.54
CA VAL A 61 17.34 3.04 -14.65
C VAL A 61 16.98 2.69 -16.10
N PHE A 62 16.35 1.56 -16.32
CA PHE A 62 15.93 1.07 -17.62
C PHE A 62 14.53 1.55 -17.98
N ALA A 63 14.30 1.91 -19.24
CA ALA A 63 12.96 2.16 -19.79
C ALA A 63 12.25 0.84 -20.13
N ASP A 64 13.02 -0.13 -20.66
CA ASP A 64 12.51 -1.47 -20.97
C ASP A 64 12.70 -2.39 -19.76
N ALA A 65 11.59 -2.96 -19.31
CA ALA A 65 11.60 -3.86 -18.18
C ALA A 65 12.36 -5.17 -18.48
N GLN A 66 12.29 -5.67 -19.71
CA GLN A 66 12.96 -6.93 -20.08
C GLN A 66 14.49 -6.79 -20.01
N GLU A 67 15.06 -5.67 -20.48
CA GLU A 67 16.50 -5.41 -20.36
C GLU A 67 16.99 -5.45 -18.90
N ALA A 68 16.19 -4.93 -17.97
CA ALA A 68 16.52 -4.98 -16.55
C ALA A 68 16.35 -6.39 -15.95
N LEU A 69 15.30 -7.11 -16.33
CA LEU A 69 15.02 -8.46 -15.85
C LEU A 69 16.06 -9.47 -16.33
N ASP A 70 16.66 -9.27 -17.51
CA ASP A 70 17.78 -10.07 -18.03
C ASP A 70 19.05 -10.00 -17.15
N LEU A 71 19.10 -9.07 -16.20
CA LEU A 71 20.16 -9.02 -15.17
C LEU A 71 20.07 -10.17 -14.17
N ASN A 72 18.98 -10.96 -14.17
CA ASN A 72 18.74 -12.12 -13.29
C ASN A 72 18.83 -11.73 -11.79
N ALA A 73 17.89 -10.91 -11.34
CA ALA A 73 17.78 -10.51 -9.94
C ALA A 73 17.22 -11.64 -9.07
N ASP A 74 17.66 -11.73 -7.81
CA ASP A 74 17.07 -12.63 -6.82
C ASP A 74 15.66 -12.12 -6.41
N VAL A 75 15.45 -10.78 -6.44
CA VAL A 75 14.17 -10.15 -6.06
C VAL A 75 13.91 -8.84 -6.83
N VAL A 76 12.66 -8.64 -7.20
CA VAL A 76 12.15 -7.36 -7.71
C VAL A 76 11.32 -6.69 -6.62
N ILE A 77 11.68 -5.46 -6.29
CA ILE A 77 10.90 -4.59 -5.39
C ILE A 77 10.01 -3.73 -6.28
N HIS A 78 8.72 -4.06 -6.28
CA HIS A 78 7.76 -3.49 -7.21
C HIS A 78 6.90 -2.42 -6.54
N SER A 79 6.84 -1.22 -7.12
CA SER A 79 6.12 -0.06 -6.56
C SER A 79 5.62 0.90 -7.64
N THR A 80 4.74 0.41 -8.54
CA THR A 80 4.27 1.16 -9.72
C THR A 80 2.83 1.66 -9.58
N SER A 81 1.86 0.79 -9.27
CA SER A 81 0.44 1.15 -9.14
C SER A 81 -0.21 0.40 -7.98
N SER A 82 -1.36 0.93 -7.52
CA SER A 82 -2.20 0.35 -6.47
C SER A 82 -3.13 -0.75 -7.02
N SER A 83 -3.40 -0.75 -8.34
CA SER A 83 -4.37 -1.65 -8.98
C SER A 83 -3.69 -2.93 -9.47
N LEU A 84 -4.19 -4.08 -9.00
CA LEU A 84 -3.68 -5.39 -9.39
C LEU A 84 -3.86 -5.66 -10.88
N GLY A 85 -5.00 -5.25 -11.45
CA GLY A 85 -5.26 -5.39 -12.88
C GLY A 85 -4.26 -4.65 -13.77
N GLU A 86 -3.85 -3.45 -13.35
CA GLU A 86 -2.86 -2.63 -14.08
C GLU A 86 -1.45 -3.22 -14.03
N VAL A 87 -1.08 -3.88 -12.93
CA VAL A 87 0.29 -4.38 -12.73
C VAL A 87 0.47 -5.85 -13.11
N MET A 88 -0.60 -6.56 -13.49
CA MET A 88 -0.54 -8.00 -13.81
C MET A 88 0.56 -8.36 -14.81
N GLY A 89 0.69 -7.61 -15.91
CA GLY A 89 1.72 -7.85 -16.92
C GLY A 89 3.14 -7.69 -16.36
N GLN A 90 3.34 -6.70 -15.50
CA GLN A 90 4.63 -6.44 -14.85
C GLN A 90 4.99 -7.58 -13.88
N LEU A 91 4.04 -8.03 -13.06
CA LEU A 91 4.25 -9.11 -12.12
C LEU A 91 4.54 -10.44 -12.82
N LEU A 92 3.78 -10.77 -13.87
CA LEU A 92 4.00 -11.99 -14.66
C LEU A 92 5.38 -12.00 -15.32
N ALA A 93 5.82 -10.88 -15.92
CA ALA A 93 7.16 -10.77 -16.50
C ALA A 93 8.28 -10.98 -15.46
N CYS A 94 8.12 -10.45 -14.24
CA CYS A 94 9.07 -10.69 -13.15
C CYS A 94 9.11 -12.16 -12.70
N LEU A 95 7.95 -12.83 -12.64
CA LEU A 95 7.87 -14.26 -12.30
C LEU A 95 8.53 -15.12 -13.39
N GLU A 96 8.25 -14.82 -14.67
CA GLU A 96 8.86 -15.50 -15.82
C GLU A 96 10.39 -15.35 -15.85
N ALA A 97 10.90 -14.18 -15.44
CA ALA A 97 12.32 -13.94 -15.23
C ALA A 97 12.89 -14.63 -13.96
N GLN A 98 12.11 -15.50 -13.31
CA GLN A 98 12.48 -16.27 -12.12
C GLN A 98 12.94 -15.41 -10.93
N SER A 99 12.42 -14.19 -10.83
CA SER A 99 12.67 -13.30 -9.71
C SER A 99 11.55 -13.38 -8.67
N CYS A 100 11.89 -13.48 -7.39
CA CYS A 100 10.93 -13.25 -6.32
C CYS A 100 10.41 -11.81 -6.37
N ILE A 101 9.19 -11.55 -5.89
CA ILE A 101 8.59 -10.21 -5.93
C ILE A 101 8.15 -9.78 -4.53
N VAL A 102 8.51 -8.55 -4.16
CA VAL A 102 7.93 -7.83 -3.03
C VAL A 102 7.25 -6.58 -3.58
N SER A 103 5.93 -6.52 -3.53
CA SER A 103 5.15 -5.44 -4.16
C SER A 103 4.42 -4.59 -3.13
N THR A 104 4.37 -3.28 -3.37
CA THR A 104 3.55 -2.33 -2.62
C THR A 104 2.18 -2.08 -3.26
N CYS A 105 1.79 -2.87 -4.27
CA CYS A 105 0.46 -2.82 -4.84
C CYS A 105 -0.57 -3.17 -3.78
N GLU A 106 -1.44 -2.24 -3.44
CA GLU A 106 -2.38 -2.34 -2.31
C GLU A 106 -3.38 -3.49 -2.52
N GLU A 107 -3.95 -3.64 -3.72
CA GLU A 107 -4.88 -4.74 -4.03
C GLU A 107 -4.22 -6.12 -3.97
N LEU A 108 -2.89 -6.21 -4.11
CA LEU A 108 -2.13 -7.45 -3.99
C LEU A 108 -1.90 -7.88 -2.53
N SER A 109 -2.18 -7.04 -1.54
CA SER A 109 -1.94 -7.38 -0.13
C SER A 109 -2.75 -8.59 0.32
N TYR A 110 -3.97 -8.75 -0.19
CA TYR A 110 -4.84 -9.93 0.01
C TYR A 110 -5.89 -10.05 -1.11
N PRO A 111 -5.53 -10.50 -2.33
CA PRO A 111 -6.40 -10.45 -3.50
C PRO A 111 -7.44 -11.58 -3.57
N PHE A 112 -7.43 -12.55 -2.66
CA PHE A 112 -8.14 -13.81 -2.79
C PHE A 112 -9.66 -13.69 -2.82
N ARG A 113 -10.24 -12.65 -2.21
CA ARG A 113 -11.68 -12.39 -2.24
C ARG A 113 -12.08 -11.34 -3.27
N THR A 114 -11.26 -10.30 -3.45
CA THR A 114 -11.57 -9.16 -4.33
C THR A 114 -11.16 -9.42 -5.78
N HIS A 115 -10.09 -10.18 -6.00
CA HIS A 115 -9.53 -10.50 -7.32
C HIS A 115 -9.15 -11.98 -7.46
N PRO A 116 -10.08 -12.94 -7.23
CA PRO A 116 -9.75 -14.37 -7.11
C PRO A 116 -9.10 -14.94 -8.38
N GLU A 117 -9.53 -14.51 -9.57
CA GLU A 117 -8.98 -15.00 -10.84
C GLU A 117 -7.54 -14.50 -11.06
N LEU A 118 -7.26 -13.23 -10.73
CA LEU A 118 -5.92 -12.67 -10.85
C LEU A 118 -4.98 -13.29 -9.81
N ALA A 119 -5.47 -13.51 -8.59
CA ALA A 119 -4.73 -14.21 -7.53
C ALA A 119 -4.36 -15.63 -7.95
N ALA A 120 -5.31 -16.40 -8.49
CA ALA A 120 -5.08 -17.75 -8.97
C ALA A 120 -4.05 -17.79 -10.11
N LYS A 121 -4.09 -16.82 -11.04
CA LYS A 121 -3.12 -16.73 -12.15
C LYS A 121 -1.72 -16.43 -11.65
N LEU A 122 -1.55 -15.52 -10.68
CA LEU A 122 -0.26 -15.22 -10.08
C LEU A 122 0.30 -16.39 -9.27
N ASP A 123 -0.56 -17.08 -8.50
CA ASP A 123 -0.17 -18.24 -7.72
C ASP A 123 0.32 -19.38 -8.63
N ALA A 124 -0.40 -19.64 -9.73
CA ALA A 124 0.00 -20.63 -10.72
C ALA A 124 1.36 -20.31 -11.36
N ALA A 125 1.55 -19.06 -11.80
CA ALA A 125 2.81 -18.62 -12.40
C ALA A 125 3.98 -18.68 -11.40
N ALA A 126 3.78 -18.24 -10.15
CA ALA A 126 4.81 -18.32 -9.11
C ALA A 126 5.24 -19.77 -8.82
N LYS A 127 4.27 -20.70 -8.80
CA LYS A 127 4.54 -22.15 -8.64
C LYS A 127 5.26 -22.73 -9.84
N GLU A 128 4.87 -22.37 -11.06
CA GLU A 128 5.50 -22.81 -12.29
C GLU A 128 6.98 -22.43 -12.35
N TRP A 129 7.30 -21.19 -12.01
CA TRP A 129 8.67 -20.69 -12.03
C TRP A 129 9.46 -20.94 -10.73
N GLY A 130 8.82 -21.48 -9.70
CA GLY A 130 9.47 -21.82 -8.42
C GLY A 130 9.92 -20.60 -7.61
N VAL A 131 9.21 -19.49 -7.71
CA VAL A 131 9.50 -18.20 -7.03
C VAL A 131 8.34 -17.76 -6.13
N ALA A 132 8.58 -16.76 -5.29
CA ALA A 132 7.62 -16.23 -4.35
C ALA A 132 7.17 -14.81 -4.72
N LEU A 133 5.89 -14.52 -4.50
CA LEU A 133 5.30 -13.19 -4.65
C LEU A 133 4.61 -12.79 -3.35
N VAL A 134 4.88 -11.59 -2.84
CA VAL A 134 4.20 -11.03 -1.67
C VAL A 134 3.77 -9.59 -1.89
N GLY A 135 2.50 -9.31 -1.62
CA GLY A 135 1.98 -7.95 -1.43
C GLY A 135 2.24 -7.47 0.00
N THR A 136 2.75 -6.27 0.16
CA THR A 136 3.06 -5.68 1.47
C THR A 136 2.96 -4.16 1.42
N GLY A 137 2.94 -3.55 2.60
CA GLY A 137 2.86 -2.10 2.76
C GLY A 137 2.67 -1.73 4.22
N VAL A 138 2.44 -0.45 4.49
CA VAL A 138 2.07 0.01 5.82
C VAL A 138 0.57 -0.18 6.05
N ASN A 139 -0.24 0.17 5.04
CA ASN A 139 -1.70 0.02 5.04
C ASN A 139 -2.25 0.15 3.61
N PRO A 140 -2.73 -0.95 3.02
CA PRO A 140 -2.76 -2.33 3.53
C PRO A 140 -1.37 -2.98 3.61
N GLY A 141 -1.30 -4.10 4.32
CA GLY A 141 -0.13 -4.98 4.37
C GLY A 141 0.55 -5.10 5.73
N PHE A 142 0.23 -4.22 6.73
CA PHE A 142 0.77 -4.36 8.07
C PHE A 142 -0.17 -3.85 9.18
N VAL A 143 -0.39 -2.53 9.31
CA VAL A 143 -0.94 -1.93 10.54
C VAL A 143 -2.38 -2.37 10.81
N MET A 144 -3.23 -2.38 9.79
CA MET A 144 -4.66 -2.68 9.95
C MET A 144 -5.03 -4.13 9.59
N ASP A 145 -4.04 -4.97 9.30
CA ASP A 145 -4.23 -6.36 8.91
C ASP A 145 -3.22 -7.31 9.59
N LYS A 146 -2.00 -7.47 9.10
CA LYS A 146 -1.02 -8.42 9.66
C LYS A 146 -0.73 -8.20 11.15
N LEU A 147 -0.67 -6.95 11.60
CA LEU A 147 -0.47 -6.65 13.01
C LEU A 147 -1.68 -7.08 13.84
N VAL A 148 -2.90 -6.88 13.33
CA VAL A 148 -4.14 -7.37 13.97
C VAL A 148 -4.10 -8.89 14.15
N VAL A 149 -3.77 -9.61 13.07
CA VAL A 149 -3.63 -11.07 13.06
C VAL A 149 -2.52 -11.53 14.01
N THR A 150 -1.38 -10.84 14.02
CA THR A 150 -0.24 -11.17 14.89
C THR A 150 -0.61 -11.01 16.38
N LEU A 151 -1.30 -9.93 16.74
CA LEU A 151 -1.74 -9.70 18.11
C LEU A 151 -2.82 -10.72 18.56
N ALA A 152 -3.60 -11.26 17.63
CA ALA A 152 -4.60 -12.28 17.91
C ALA A 152 -3.99 -13.65 18.28
N ALA A 153 -2.72 -13.89 17.99
CA ALA A 153 -2.07 -15.20 18.19
C ALA A 153 -2.01 -15.66 19.64
N VAL A 154 -2.21 -14.76 20.62
CA VAL A 154 -2.26 -15.10 22.05
C VAL A 154 -3.67 -15.43 22.54
N SER A 155 -4.69 -15.31 21.70
CA SER A 155 -6.09 -15.59 22.03
C SER A 155 -6.50 -16.97 21.49
N GLN A 156 -7.30 -17.70 22.26
CA GLN A 156 -7.82 -19.01 21.81
C GLN A 156 -8.91 -18.86 20.76
N ARG A 157 -9.71 -17.81 20.87
CA ARG A 157 -10.82 -17.52 19.97
C ARG A 157 -11.05 -16.03 19.87
N ILE A 158 -11.12 -15.52 18.66
CA ILE A 158 -11.51 -14.13 18.37
C ILE A 158 -12.97 -14.12 17.89
N GLU A 159 -13.76 -13.19 18.41
CA GLU A 159 -15.16 -12.98 18.03
C GLU A 159 -15.34 -11.68 17.22
N GLN A 160 -14.50 -10.69 17.47
CA GLN A 160 -14.48 -9.43 16.72
C GLN A 160 -13.08 -8.84 16.72
N ALA A 161 -12.67 -8.28 15.58
CA ALA A 161 -11.44 -7.52 15.42
C ALA A 161 -11.76 -6.09 14.98
N LYS A 162 -11.18 -5.10 15.65
CA LYS A 162 -11.27 -3.67 15.29
C LYS A 162 -9.87 -3.08 15.20
N ALA A 163 -9.66 -2.22 14.17
CA ALA A 163 -8.48 -1.38 14.09
C ALA A 163 -8.90 0.05 13.74
N LEU A 164 -8.37 1.02 14.49
CA LEU A 164 -8.50 2.44 14.21
C LEU A 164 -7.11 3.01 13.94
N ARG A 165 -6.96 3.66 12.80
CA ARG A 165 -5.75 4.38 12.43
C ARG A 165 -6.04 5.86 12.23
N ILE A 166 -5.38 6.72 13.00
CA ILE A 166 -5.45 8.19 12.87
C ILE A 166 -4.09 8.70 12.39
N VAL A 167 -4.06 9.36 11.24
CA VAL A 167 -2.85 9.87 10.61
C VAL A 167 -2.94 11.39 10.45
N ASP A 168 -1.95 12.12 10.97
CA ASP A 168 -1.81 13.55 10.68
C ASP A 168 -1.20 13.76 9.29
N ALA A 169 -1.96 14.40 8.41
CA ALA A 169 -1.54 14.74 7.06
C ALA A 169 -0.93 16.13 6.94
N SER A 170 -0.82 16.91 8.02
CA SER A 170 -0.38 18.31 8.01
C SER A 170 1.02 18.50 7.43
N LYS A 171 1.93 17.55 7.69
CA LYS A 171 3.32 17.57 7.20
C LYS A 171 3.52 16.82 5.88
N ARG A 172 2.46 16.30 5.30
CA ARG A 172 2.53 15.57 4.03
C ARG A 172 2.57 16.57 2.86
N ARG A 173 3.20 16.15 1.75
CA ARG A 173 3.31 16.96 0.52
C ARG A 173 1.92 17.33 -0.03
N ILE A 174 1.83 18.49 -0.70
CA ILE A 174 0.60 19.01 -1.32
C ILE A 174 -0.20 17.93 -2.10
N PRO A 175 0.41 17.08 -2.96
CA PRO A 175 -0.35 16.10 -3.70
C PRO A 175 -1.12 15.13 -2.82
N LEU A 176 -0.56 14.75 -1.65
CA LEU A 176 -1.27 13.87 -0.72
C LEU A 176 -2.41 14.61 0.00
N GLN A 177 -2.18 15.85 0.45
CA GLN A 177 -3.23 16.64 1.09
C GLN A 177 -4.42 16.89 0.14
N LYS A 178 -4.14 17.12 -1.15
CA LYS A 178 -5.18 17.20 -2.20
C LYS A 178 -5.86 15.86 -2.45
N LYS A 179 -5.09 14.77 -2.50
CA LYS A 179 -5.64 13.41 -2.74
C LYS A 179 -6.63 12.98 -1.66
N ILE A 180 -6.44 13.42 -0.42
CA ILE A 180 -7.38 13.15 0.69
C ILE A 180 -8.52 14.19 0.79
N GLY A 181 -8.63 15.11 -0.17
CA GLY A 181 -9.72 16.10 -0.26
C GLY A 181 -9.63 17.25 0.72
N ALA A 182 -8.45 17.53 1.31
CA ALA A 182 -8.31 18.64 2.25
C ALA A 182 -8.59 20.00 1.58
N GLY A 183 -9.42 20.83 2.22
CA GLY A 183 -9.84 22.16 1.74
C GLY A 183 -11.07 22.14 0.83
N MET A 184 -11.61 20.98 0.44
CA MET A 184 -12.85 20.88 -0.34
C MET A 184 -14.07 21.15 0.54
N THR A 185 -15.17 21.58 -0.07
CA THR A 185 -16.48 21.52 0.57
C THR A 185 -16.90 20.06 0.72
N VAL A 186 -17.84 19.77 1.62
CA VAL A 186 -18.35 18.40 1.83
C VAL A 186 -18.96 17.84 0.54
N ASP A 187 -19.68 18.67 -0.22
CA ASP A 187 -20.33 18.24 -1.46
C ASP A 187 -19.32 17.97 -2.58
N GLU A 188 -18.30 18.81 -2.74
CA GLU A 188 -17.18 18.55 -3.65
C GLU A 188 -16.46 17.25 -3.29
N PHE A 189 -16.16 17.03 -2.00
CA PHE A 189 -15.53 15.79 -1.54
C PHE A 189 -16.35 14.56 -1.93
N ARG A 190 -17.65 14.56 -1.64
CA ARG A 190 -18.56 13.45 -2.00
C ARG A 190 -18.65 13.23 -3.50
N ALA A 191 -18.67 14.31 -4.30
CA ALA A 191 -18.64 14.20 -5.75
C ALA A 191 -17.33 13.54 -6.24
N GLN A 192 -16.18 13.88 -5.65
CA GLN A 192 -14.89 13.28 -5.98
C GLN A 192 -14.80 11.81 -5.54
N VAL A 193 -15.39 11.44 -4.40
CA VAL A 193 -15.52 10.02 -3.99
C VAL A 193 -16.36 9.25 -5.00
N LYS A 194 -17.52 9.78 -5.38
CA LYS A 194 -18.39 9.16 -6.38
C LYS A 194 -17.72 9.02 -7.75
N ALA A 195 -16.85 9.95 -8.11
CA ALA A 195 -16.05 9.90 -9.34
C ALA A 195 -14.84 8.97 -9.25
N GLY A 196 -14.57 8.34 -8.10
CA GLY A 196 -13.42 7.46 -7.86
C GLY A 196 -12.06 8.17 -7.78
N VAL A 197 -12.07 9.51 -7.65
CA VAL A 197 -10.84 10.32 -7.54
C VAL A 197 -10.28 10.28 -6.11
N ILE A 198 -11.16 10.47 -5.12
CA ILE A 198 -10.80 10.29 -3.70
C ILE A 198 -11.08 8.85 -3.32
N LYS A 199 -10.02 8.09 -3.12
CA LYS A 199 -10.08 6.72 -2.62
C LYS A 199 -8.77 6.36 -1.92
N HIS A 200 -8.85 5.52 -0.92
CA HIS A 200 -7.71 4.79 -0.36
C HIS A 200 -7.93 3.32 -0.70
N VAL A 201 -7.04 2.76 -1.51
CA VAL A 201 -7.16 1.38 -2.01
C VAL A 201 -6.68 0.39 -0.94
N GLY A 202 -7.33 -0.77 -0.83
CA GLY A 202 -6.84 -1.90 -0.08
C GLY A 202 -7.51 -2.13 1.28
N LEU A 203 -8.49 -1.31 1.70
CA LEU A 203 -9.19 -1.55 2.96
C LEU A 203 -10.09 -2.80 2.91
N PRO A 204 -10.80 -3.10 1.81
CA PRO A 204 -11.50 -4.38 1.64
C PRO A 204 -10.57 -5.60 1.71
N GLU A 205 -9.37 -5.49 1.14
CA GLU A 205 -8.32 -6.51 1.20
C GLU A 205 -7.86 -6.77 2.64
N SER A 206 -7.66 -5.71 3.43
CA SER A 206 -7.32 -5.83 4.86
C SER A 206 -8.45 -6.47 5.67
N VAL A 207 -9.73 -6.09 5.40
CA VAL A 207 -10.90 -6.75 6.03
C VAL A 207 -10.92 -8.25 5.70
N ALA A 208 -10.71 -8.60 4.43
CA ALA A 208 -10.69 -9.99 3.98
C ALA A 208 -9.55 -10.78 4.65
N MET A 209 -8.34 -10.21 4.69
CA MET A 209 -7.17 -10.83 5.35
C MET A 209 -7.43 -11.11 6.83
N VAL A 210 -7.96 -10.14 7.57
CA VAL A 210 -8.28 -10.31 8.99
C VAL A 210 -9.35 -11.37 9.18
N ALA A 211 -10.44 -11.31 8.38
CA ALA A 211 -11.53 -12.27 8.47
C ALA A 211 -11.05 -13.71 8.25
N ASP A 212 -10.33 -13.95 7.17
CA ASP A 212 -9.89 -15.30 6.80
C ASP A 212 -8.81 -15.83 7.76
N SER A 213 -7.85 -14.98 8.15
CA SER A 213 -6.78 -15.38 9.07
C SER A 213 -7.28 -15.71 10.48
N LEU A 214 -8.36 -15.07 10.92
CA LEU A 214 -8.96 -15.30 12.25
C LEU A 214 -10.16 -16.27 12.19
N ASN A 215 -10.45 -16.87 11.03
CA ASN A 215 -11.60 -17.74 10.81
C ASN A 215 -12.94 -17.10 11.21
N LEU A 216 -13.09 -15.79 10.99
CA LEU A 216 -14.34 -15.09 11.23
C LEU A 216 -15.29 -15.32 10.04
N PRO A 217 -16.55 -15.71 10.28
CA PRO A 217 -17.51 -16.05 9.22
C PRO A 217 -18.07 -14.78 8.54
N VAL A 218 -17.20 -14.00 7.91
CA VAL A 218 -17.56 -12.81 7.14
C VAL A 218 -18.05 -13.22 5.77
N GLU A 219 -19.31 -12.88 5.45
CA GLU A 219 -19.92 -13.10 4.14
C GLU A 219 -19.91 -11.84 3.26
N THR A 220 -20.08 -10.67 3.88
CA THR A 220 -20.12 -9.41 3.15
C THR A 220 -19.04 -8.46 3.64
N ILE A 221 -18.32 -7.89 2.67
CA ILE A 221 -17.38 -6.79 2.93
C ILE A 221 -17.97 -5.52 2.34
N SER A 222 -17.99 -4.45 3.12
CA SER A 222 -18.45 -3.13 2.71
C SER A 222 -17.46 -2.05 3.08
N GLU A 223 -17.47 -0.97 2.30
CA GLU A 223 -16.60 0.18 2.52
C GLU A 223 -17.41 1.48 2.44
N THR A 224 -17.07 2.45 3.28
CA THR A 224 -17.61 3.81 3.21
C THR A 224 -16.48 4.81 3.28
N ILE A 225 -16.56 5.87 2.47
CA ILE A 225 -15.59 6.97 2.44
C ILE A 225 -16.36 8.27 2.61
N GLU A 226 -16.10 8.97 3.72
CA GLU A 226 -16.71 10.25 4.06
C GLU A 226 -15.64 11.30 4.37
N PRO A 227 -15.96 12.62 4.27
CA PRO A 227 -15.03 13.63 4.67
C PRO A 227 -14.84 13.67 6.19
N LYS A 228 -13.61 13.81 6.66
CA LYS A 228 -13.36 14.29 8.03
C LYS A 228 -13.53 15.80 8.02
N VAL A 229 -14.65 16.29 8.59
CA VAL A 229 -14.98 17.71 8.56
C VAL A 229 -14.21 18.47 9.64
N ALA A 230 -13.60 19.59 9.25
CA ALA A 230 -12.88 20.48 10.17
C ALA A 230 -13.83 21.17 11.14
N THR A 231 -13.60 21.04 12.44
CA THR A 231 -14.38 21.71 13.50
C THR A 231 -13.89 23.12 13.79
N GLU A 232 -12.67 23.43 13.38
CA GLU A 232 -12.01 24.73 13.50
C GLU A 232 -11.15 24.98 12.26
N ARG A 233 -10.65 26.22 12.10
CA ARG A 233 -9.69 26.54 11.03
C ARG A 233 -8.36 25.85 11.29
N VAL A 234 -7.83 25.14 10.30
CA VAL A 234 -6.52 24.47 10.33
C VAL A 234 -5.66 25.04 9.21
N ALA A 235 -4.48 25.59 9.54
CA ALA A 235 -3.50 26.03 8.56
C ALA A 235 -2.27 25.12 8.61
N THR A 236 -1.83 24.63 7.44
CA THR A 236 -0.57 23.92 7.26
C THR A 236 0.38 24.79 6.45
N GLU A 237 1.60 24.32 6.20
CA GLU A 237 2.54 24.99 5.28
C GLU A 237 1.95 25.17 3.88
N TYR A 238 1.07 24.27 3.45
CA TYR A 238 0.64 24.16 2.06
C TYR A 238 -0.82 24.51 1.81
N ILE A 239 -1.69 24.35 2.81
CA ILE A 239 -3.13 24.53 2.65
C ILE A 239 -3.77 25.06 3.93
N THR A 240 -4.78 25.88 3.76
CA THR A 240 -5.68 26.28 4.85
C THR A 240 -7.04 25.59 4.63
N VAL A 241 -7.55 24.96 5.68
CA VAL A 241 -8.87 24.34 5.73
C VAL A 241 -9.73 25.13 6.68
N GLU A 242 -10.82 25.68 6.19
CA GLU A 242 -11.76 26.44 7.02
C GLU A 242 -12.72 25.51 7.76
N LYS A 243 -13.29 26.00 8.87
CA LYS A 243 -14.33 25.27 9.61
C LYS A 243 -15.46 24.87 8.67
N GLY A 244 -15.88 23.60 8.70
CA GLY A 244 -16.94 23.05 7.86
C GLY A 244 -16.47 22.46 6.53
N GLN A 245 -15.20 22.70 6.14
CA GLN A 245 -14.60 22.02 4.98
C GLN A 245 -14.07 20.62 5.37
N ALA A 246 -13.80 19.79 4.36
CA ALA A 246 -13.11 18.53 4.53
C ALA A 246 -11.65 18.79 4.95
N ALA A 247 -11.24 18.24 6.08
CA ALA A 247 -9.84 18.23 6.51
C ALA A 247 -9.09 17.01 5.93
N GLY A 248 -9.80 16.02 5.44
CA GLY A 248 -9.27 14.80 4.88
C GLY A 248 -10.32 13.70 4.80
N VAL A 249 -9.86 12.45 4.76
CA VAL A 249 -10.67 11.26 4.57
C VAL A 249 -10.97 10.56 5.90
N HIS A 250 -12.20 10.05 6.03
CA HIS A 250 -12.65 9.10 7.02
C HIS A 250 -13.22 7.89 6.28
N GLN A 251 -12.54 6.78 6.35
CA GLN A 251 -12.86 5.56 5.61
C GLN A 251 -13.07 4.41 6.59
N ILE A 252 -14.10 3.61 6.35
CA ILE A 252 -14.45 2.47 7.20
C ILE A 252 -14.68 1.26 6.31
N GLY A 253 -13.94 0.17 6.60
CA GLY A 253 -14.17 -1.16 6.06
C GLY A 253 -14.85 -2.04 7.10
N ARG A 254 -15.91 -2.76 6.69
CA ARG A 254 -16.66 -3.67 7.58
C ARG A 254 -16.71 -5.06 6.98
N GLY A 255 -16.49 -6.06 7.83
CA GLY A 255 -16.78 -7.46 7.55
C GLY A 255 -18.01 -7.91 8.35
N LEU A 256 -19.07 -8.29 7.64
CA LEU A 256 -20.36 -8.66 8.21
C LEU A 256 -20.61 -10.15 8.03
N SER A 257 -21.13 -10.80 9.07
CA SER A 257 -21.64 -12.16 9.00
C SER A 257 -22.99 -12.21 8.27
N LYS A 258 -23.51 -13.41 8.03
CA LYS A 258 -24.80 -13.64 7.36
C LYS A 258 -25.99 -12.96 8.03
N ASP A 259 -25.98 -12.88 9.34
CA ASP A 259 -27.00 -12.24 10.17
C ASP A 259 -26.75 -10.73 10.39
N GLY A 260 -25.76 -10.16 9.70
CA GLY A 260 -25.44 -8.73 9.74
C GLY A 260 -24.60 -8.29 10.93
N LYS A 261 -24.08 -9.21 11.75
CA LYS A 261 -23.18 -8.88 12.86
C LYS A 261 -21.84 -8.41 12.31
N GLU A 262 -21.33 -7.27 12.81
CA GLU A 262 -20.00 -6.75 12.47
C GLU A 262 -18.91 -7.55 13.20
N LEU A 263 -18.12 -8.29 12.43
CA LEU A 263 -17.03 -9.14 12.94
C LEU A 263 -15.67 -8.48 12.74
N VAL A 264 -15.51 -7.68 11.68
CA VAL A 264 -14.31 -6.90 11.40
C VAL A 264 -14.71 -5.44 11.18
N TYR A 265 -14.02 -4.53 11.85
CA TYR A 265 -14.19 -3.09 11.70
C TYR A 265 -12.83 -2.42 11.59
N LEU A 266 -12.52 -1.90 10.41
CA LEU A 266 -11.27 -1.19 10.16
C LEU A 266 -11.59 0.27 9.81
N GLU A 267 -11.03 1.20 10.56
CA GLU A 267 -11.29 2.63 10.43
C GLU A 267 -10.00 3.40 10.19
N LEU A 268 -9.93 4.12 9.07
CA LEU A 268 -8.85 5.03 8.72
C LEU A 268 -9.34 6.47 8.77
N GLN A 269 -8.70 7.29 9.57
CA GLN A 269 -8.85 8.73 9.58
C GLN A 269 -7.52 9.37 9.18
N MET A 270 -7.44 9.96 8.00
CA MET A 270 -6.25 10.68 7.53
C MET A 270 -6.65 12.10 7.19
N TYR A 271 -6.22 13.07 8.01
CA TYR A 271 -6.64 14.46 7.86
C TYR A 271 -5.60 15.43 8.38
N VAL A 272 -5.67 16.69 7.92
CA VAL A 272 -4.81 17.77 8.42
C VAL A 272 -5.31 18.24 9.78
N GLY A 273 -4.39 18.51 10.71
CA GLY A 273 -4.71 18.95 12.07
C GLY A 273 -5.13 17.84 13.02
N ALA A 274 -4.78 16.59 12.76
CA ALA A 274 -5.00 15.51 13.72
C ALA A 274 -4.14 15.74 14.98
N LYS A 275 -4.81 15.85 16.13
CA LYS A 275 -4.15 16.19 17.41
C LYS A 275 -3.47 14.96 18.04
N ASP A 276 -4.06 13.77 17.87
CA ASP A 276 -3.60 12.51 18.49
C ASP A 276 -3.44 11.40 17.46
N PRO A 277 -2.43 11.46 16.57
CA PRO A 277 -2.15 10.38 15.63
C PRO A 277 -1.87 9.08 16.40
N SER A 278 -2.56 7.99 16.04
CA SER A 278 -2.45 6.73 16.77
C SER A 278 -2.91 5.55 15.92
N ASP A 279 -2.42 4.37 16.27
CA ASP A 279 -2.90 3.10 15.77
C ASP A 279 -3.43 2.29 16.98
N THR A 280 -4.73 1.96 16.97
CA THR A 280 -5.39 1.22 18.06
C THR A 280 -5.99 -0.06 17.52
N ILE A 281 -5.66 -1.19 18.14
CA ILE A 281 -6.22 -2.50 17.81
C ILE A 281 -6.99 -3.01 19.02
N THR A 282 -8.24 -3.44 18.79
CA THR A 282 -9.10 -4.04 19.81
C THR A 282 -9.54 -5.42 19.33
N LEU A 283 -9.23 -6.43 20.09
CA LEU A 283 -9.65 -7.81 19.86
C LEU A 283 -10.59 -8.23 20.96
N THR A 284 -11.73 -8.79 20.58
CA THR A 284 -12.73 -9.33 21.52
C THR A 284 -12.83 -10.83 21.31
N GLY A 285 -12.75 -11.59 22.40
CA GLY A 285 -12.77 -13.06 22.35
C GLY A 285 -12.31 -13.67 23.67
N HIS A 286 -11.80 -14.89 23.62
CA HIS A 286 -11.34 -15.68 24.78
C HIS A 286 -9.91 -16.15 24.60
#